data_103e5af1c314faf769654053999e2935
#
_entry.id   103e5af1c314faf769654053999e2935
#
_cell.length_a   1.000
_cell.length_b   1.000
_cell.length_c   1.000
_cell.angle_alpha   90.00
_cell.angle_beta   90.00
_cell.angle_gamma   90.00
#
_symmetry.space_group_name_H-M   'P 1'
#
loop_
_entity.id
_entity.type
_entity.pdbx_description
1 polymer ?
#
loop_
_entity_poly.entity_id
_entity_poly.type
_entity_poly.pdbx_seq_one_letter_code
_entity_poly.pdbx_strand_id
1 'polypeptide(L)'
;MDNAQIPLEDTWLDVVKKAVRGLHFPEGELESRSGLSAGTLGKILSGQLREEDLRSLAPTLGLNPTRLNDLAMGRYHPGMIRLPEGIAMFTTPWHDFEVHSYLVWDPNRSGRRKEAVAFDTGSDASEMLSFLVSHHLNLEYVFLTHGHGDHVFDLDRIIEKTKASALQGDREETPGVQLFTPGKTFRIGSLEIETRSTWGHAKGGVTYLIKGLEKPVAIVGDAIFAGSMGGGIVSYAACLETNREEILSLPPETLICPGHGPLTTVALENLHNPFF
;
A
#
# COMPACT_ATOMS: atom_id res chain seq x y z
N MET A 1 -12.14 19.02 5.01
CA MET A 1 -10.69 19.29 4.98
C MET A 1 -10.31 19.61 3.55
N ASP A 2 -9.66 20.75 3.35
CA ASP A 2 -9.15 21.12 2.02
C ASP A 2 -8.19 20.02 1.57
N ASN A 3 -8.38 19.57 0.31
CA ASN A 3 -7.62 18.54 -0.35
C ASN A 3 -6.14 18.96 -0.56
N ALA A 4 -5.39 19.06 0.52
CA ALA A 4 -3.94 19.10 0.41
C ALA A 4 -3.51 17.85 -0.36
N GLN A 5 -2.72 18.03 -1.40
CA GLN A 5 -2.20 16.92 -2.19
C GLN A 5 -1.28 16.09 -1.28
N ILE A 6 -1.67 14.84 -1.00
CA ILE A 6 -0.84 13.94 -0.20
C ILE A 6 0.45 13.70 -0.99
N PRO A 7 1.64 13.91 -0.41
CA PRO A 7 2.91 13.69 -1.11
C PRO A 7 3.10 12.20 -1.43
N LEU A 8 3.92 11.91 -2.44
CA LEU A 8 4.36 10.54 -2.69
C LEU A 8 5.12 10.02 -1.46
N GLU A 9 4.92 8.75 -1.13
CA GLU A 9 5.62 8.11 -0.01
C GLU A 9 7.13 8.07 -0.24
N ASP A 10 7.55 7.73 -1.45
CA ASP A 10 8.93 7.55 -1.80
C ASP A 10 9.42 8.60 -2.80
N THR A 11 10.64 9.05 -2.60
CA THR A 11 11.39 9.79 -3.62
C THR A 11 12.02 8.80 -4.63
N TRP A 12 12.52 9.33 -5.74
CA TRP A 12 13.33 8.55 -6.69
C TRP A 12 14.54 7.86 -6.03
N LEU A 13 15.11 8.49 -5.01
CA LEU A 13 16.25 7.95 -4.27
C LEU A 13 15.84 6.74 -3.42
N ASP A 14 14.66 6.78 -2.82
CA ASP A 14 14.12 5.66 -2.04
C ASP A 14 13.84 4.47 -2.96
N VAL A 15 13.28 4.70 -4.16
CA VAL A 15 13.10 3.69 -5.20
C VAL A 15 14.42 3.02 -5.57
N VAL A 16 15.46 3.82 -5.87
CA VAL A 16 16.80 3.29 -6.16
C VAL A 16 17.35 2.49 -4.99
N LYS A 17 17.29 3.02 -3.77
CA LYS A 17 17.77 2.34 -2.56
C LYS A 17 17.03 1.03 -2.27
N LYS A 18 15.71 0.99 -2.50
CA LYS A 18 14.90 -0.25 -2.37
C LYS A 18 15.39 -1.31 -3.36
N ALA A 19 15.61 -0.94 -4.62
CA ALA A 19 16.09 -1.86 -5.64
C ALA A 19 17.52 -2.35 -5.35
N VAL A 20 18.44 -1.46 -4.98
CA VAL A 20 19.83 -1.83 -4.61
C VAL A 20 19.83 -2.82 -3.44
N ARG A 21 19.06 -2.54 -2.39
CA ARG A 21 18.96 -3.45 -1.23
C ARG A 21 18.33 -4.79 -1.60
N GLY A 22 17.27 -4.75 -2.40
CA GLY A 22 16.52 -5.95 -2.78
C GLY A 22 17.29 -6.89 -3.70
N LEU A 23 18.17 -6.37 -4.54
CA LEU A 23 18.98 -7.15 -5.48
C LEU A 23 20.27 -7.70 -4.85
N HIS A 24 20.68 -7.22 -3.67
CA HIS A 24 21.83 -7.71 -2.92
C HIS A 24 23.11 -7.87 -3.76
N PHE A 25 23.46 -6.84 -4.56
CA PHE A 25 24.68 -6.90 -5.39
C PHE A 25 25.93 -7.12 -4.54
N PRO A 26 26.79 -8.08 -4.89
CA PRO A 26 28.16 -8.16 -4.36
C PRO A 26 28.94 -6.86 -4.61
N GLU A 27 29.99 -6.65 -3.80
CA GLU A 27 30.86 -5.49 -3.96
C GLU A 27 31.43 -5.39 -5.38
N GLY A 28 31.36 -4.20 -6.00
CA GLY A 28 31.82 -3.93 -7.35
C GLY A 28 30.92 -4.45 -8.49
N GLU A 29 29.90 -5.27 -8.19
CA GLU A 29 29.05 -5.81 -9.26
C GLU A 29 28.13 -4.72 -9.83
N LEU A 30 27.61 -3.84 -9.00
CA LEU A 30 26.76 -2.73 -9.45
C LEU A 30 27.50 -1.79 -10.42
N GLU A 31 28.77 -1.50 -10.12
CA GLU A 31 29.68 -0.73 -10.99
C GLU A 31 29.90 -1.44 -12.33
N SER A 32 30.26 -2.72 -12.26
CA SER A 32 30.52 -3.52 -13.45
C SER A 32 29.32 -3.63 -14.37
N ARG A 33 28.12 -3.82 -13.82
CA ARG A 33 26.89 -3.97 -14.60
C ARG A 33 26.33 -2.66 -15.14
N SER A 34 26.41 -1.59 -14.34
CA SER A 34 25.91 -0.26 -14.73
C SER A 34 26.86 0.51 -15.64
N GLY A 35 28.15 0.16 -15.63
CA GLY A 35 29.23 0.92 -16.29
C GLY A 35 29.52 2.26 -15.62
N LEU A 36 28.96 2.53 -14.44
CA LEU A 36 29.18 3.74 -13.67
C LEU A 36 30.34 3.55 -12.70
N SER A 37 31.14 4.61 -12.48
CA SER A 37 32.20 4.56 -11.49
C SER A 37 31.64 4.53 -10.06
N ALA A 38 32.41 3.98 -9.10
CA ALA A 38 32.09 4.03 -7.66
C ALA A 38 31.74 5.44 -7.18
N GLY A 39 32.51 6.44 -7.66
CA GLY A 39 32.26 7.85 -7.33
C GLY A 39 30.91 8.37 -7.86
N THR A 40 30.49 7.94 -9.06
CA THR A 40 29.20 8.31 -9.63
C THR A 40 28.06 7.62 -8.87
N LEU A 41 28.18 6.33 -8.58
CA LEU A 41 27.20 5.60 -7.77
C LEU A 41 27.06 6.19 -6.37
N GLY A 42 28.18 6.55 -5.72
CA GLY A 42 28.17 7.24 -4.42
C GLY A 42 27.41 8.57 -4.46
N LYS A 43 27.55 9.35 -5.54
CA LYS A 43 26.78 10.59 -5.73
C LYS A 43 25.28 10.31 -5.89
N ILE A 44 24.88 9.34 -6.72
CA ILE A 44 23.48 8.94 -6.88
C ILE A 44 22.90 8.52 -5.52
N LEU A 45 23.56 7.61 -4.82
CA LEU A 45 23.08 7.07 -3.54
C LEU A 45 23.09 8.10 -2.39
N SER A 46 23.82 9.21 -2.56
CA SER A 46 23.75 10.38 -1.67
C SER A 46 22.69 11.42 -2.08
N GLY A 47 21.92 11.15 -3.12
CA GLY A 47 20.83 12.02 -3.57
C GLY A 47 21.22 13.08 -4.61
N GLN A 48 22.44 13.01 -5.17
CA GLN A 48 22.82 13.91 -6.26
C GLN A 48 22.23 13.40 -7.58
N LEU A 49 21.21 14.10 -8.06
CA LEU A 49 20.51 13.77 -9.30
C LEU A 49 21.27 14.25 -10.53
N ARG A 50 21.61 13.32 -11.41
CA ARG A 50 21.96 13.56 -12.81
C ARG A 50 21.16 12.60 -13.69
N GLU A 51 20.37 13.17 -14.58
CA GLU A 51 19.41 12.41 -15.38
C GLU A 51 20.09 11.29 -16.19
N GLU A 52 21.24 11.56 -16.79
CA GLU A 52 22.00 10.59 -17.58
C GLU A 52 22.49 9.41 -16.75
N ASP A 53 23.03 9.69 -15.55
CA ASP A 53 23.54 8.67 -14.63
C ASP A 53 22.39 7.79 -14.12
N LEU A 54 21.23 8.41 -13.79
CA LEU A 54 20.04 7.70 -13.34
C LEU A 54 19.47 6.80 -14.44
N ARG A 55 19.41 7.29 -15.68
CA ARG A 55 18.98 6.50 -16.84
C ARG A 55 19.92 5.32 -17.12
N SER A 56 21.21 5.48 -16.90
CA SER A 56 22.20 4.40 -17.06
C SER A 56 22.09 3.35 -15.94
N LEU A 57 21.79 3.77 -14.72
CA LEU A 57 21.68 2.88 -13.56
C LEU A 57 20.37 2.05 -13.58
N ALA A 58 19.28 2.65 -13.97
CA ALA A 58 17.94 2.07 -13.85
C ALA A 58 17.79 0.64 -14.42
N PRO A 59 18.27 0.33 -15.65
CA PRO A 59 18.16 -1.04 -16.19
C PRO A 59 18.90 -2.09 -15.36
N THR A 60 20.05 -1.74 -14.80
CA THR A 60 20.82 -2.63 -13.92
C THR A 60 20.06 -2.99 -12.64
N LEU A 61 19.22 -2.07 -12.19
CA LEU A 61 18.34 -2.26 -11.04
C LEU A 61 16.99 -2.90 -11.39
N GLY A 62 16.76 -3.25 -12.67
CA GLY A 62 15.47 -3.74 -13.14
C GLY A 62 14.36 -2.68 -13.11
N LEU A 63 14.74 -1.39 -13.05
CA LEU A 63 13.81 -0.27 -13.03
C LEU A 63 13.60 0.29 -14.43
N ASN A 64 12.40 0.80 -14.70
CA ASN A 64 12.11 1.51 -15.95
C ASN A 64 12.79 2.90 -15.93
N PRO A 65 13.74 3.18 -16.85
CA PRO A 65 14.53 4.41 -16.81
C PRO A 65 13.70 5.67 -17.06
N THR A 66 12.66 5.60 -17.88
CA THR A 66 11.80 6.74 -18.17
C THR A 66 10.94 7.09 -16.95
N ARG A 67 10.28 6.10 -16.37
CA ARG A 67 9.41 6.28 -15.20
C ARG A 67 10.20 6.74 -13.97
N LEU A 68 11.37 6.16 -13.75
CA LEU A 68 12.26 6.60 -12.66
C LEU A 68 12.71 8.05 -12.85
N ASN A 69 13.00 8.45 -14.08
CA ASN A 69 13.37 9.82 -14.39
C ASN A 69 12.18 10.78 -14.23
N ASP A 70 10.97 10.37 -14.64
CA ASP A 70 9.77 11.18 -14.46
C ASP A 70 9.45 11.39 -12.97
N LEU A 71 9.65 10.35 -12.14
CA LEU A 71 9.57 10.47 -10.69
C LEU A 71 10.61 11.45 -10.15
N ALA A 72 11.88 11.34 -10.59
CA ALA A 72 12.98 12.19 -10.13
C ALA A 72 12.79 13.67 -10.51
N MET A 73 12.14 13.92 -11.63
CA MET A 73 11.86 15.28 -12.12
C MET A 73 10.52 15.84 -11.64
N GLY A 74 9.81 15.12 -10.74
CA GLY A 74 8.51 15.54 -10.23
C GLY A 74 7.41 15.59 -11.31
N ARG A 75 7.53 14.79 -12.37
CA ARG A 75 6.53 14.74 -13.47
C ARG A 75 5.42 13.74 -13.20
N TYR A 76 5.56 12.90 -12.17
CA TYR A 76 4.53 11.96 -11.77
C TYR A 76 3.97 12.28 -10.39
N HIS A 77 2.67 12.35 -10.35
CA HIS A 77 1.84 12.30 -9.16
C HIS A 77 0.43 11.86 -9.60
N PRO A 78 -0.26 10.96 -8.88
CA PRO A 78 -1.58 10.46 -9.29
C PRO A 78 -2.67 11.53 -9.29
N GLY A 79 -2.39 12.72 -8.74
CA GLY A 79 -3.37 13.78 -8.60
C GLY A 79 -4.38 13.49 -7.50
N MET A 80 -5.49 14.24 -7.52
CA MET A 80 -6.55 14.09 -6.54
C MET A 80 -7.52 12.99 -6.97
N ILE A 81 -7.52 11.87 -6.27
CA ILE A 81 -8.45 10.76 -6.47
C ILE A 81 -9.50 10.79 -5.35
N ARG A 82 -10.77 10.66 -5.73
CA ARG A 82 -11.88 10.60 -4.77
C ARG A 82 -12.23 9.15 -4.46
N LEU A 83 -12.44 8.89 -3.17
CA LEU A 83 -13.02 7.63 -2.71
C LEU A 83 -14.49 7.54 -3.15
N PRO A 84 -14.97 6.37 -3.60
CA PRO A 84 -16.39 6.16 -3.84
C PRO A 84 -17.17 6.18 -2.51
N GLU A 85 -18.50 6.34 -2.59
CA GLU A 85 -19.36 6.17 -1.43
C GLU A 85 -19.22 4.74 -0.87
N GLY A 86 -19.23 4.60 0.45
CA GLY A 86 -19.05 3.29 1.11
C GLY A 86 -17.61 3.01 1.55
N ILE A 87 -16.70 3.97 1.38
CA ILE A 87 -15.33 3.88 1.91
C ILE A 87 -14.87 5.22 2.50
N ALA A 88 -14.19 5.18 3.62
CA ALA A 88 -13.51 6.32 4.25
C ALA A 88 -12.05 5.97 4.53
N MET A 89 -11.16 6.94 4.40
CA MET A 89 -9.74 6.86 4.72
C MET A 89 -9.46 7.73 5.95
N PHE A 90 -8.67 7.22 6.86
CA PHE A 90 -8.17 7.91 8.03
C PHE A 90 -6.66 7.91 7.97
N THR A 91 -6.07 9.09 8.15
CA THR A 91 -4.62 9.30 8.09
C THR A 91 -4.12 9.68 9.45
N THR A 92 -3.14 8.96 9.97
CA THR A 92 -2.57 9.21 11.30
C THR A 92 -1.06 9.30 11.23
N PRO A 93 -0.41 10.16 12.05
CA PRO A 93 1.03 10.28 12.07
C PRO A 93 1.69 9.06 12.71
N TRP A 94 2.82 8.63 12.16
CA TRP A 94 3.69 7.63 12.74
C TRP A 94 5.15 8.06 12.59
N HIS A 95 5.77 8.49 13.70
CA HIS A 95 7.11 9.12 13.68
C HIS A 95 7.16 10.31 12.71
N ASP A 96 7.88 10.19 11.60
CA ASP A 96 8.12 11.21 10.57
C ASP A 96 7.35 10.98 9.26
N PHE A 97 6.43 10.00 9.25
CA PHE A 97 5.54 9.71 8.10
C PHE A 97 4.07 9.54 8.55
N GLU A 98 3.19 9.32 7.61
CA GLU A 98 1.75 9.11 7.84
C GLU A 98 1.36 7.70 7.40
N VAL A 99 0.40 7.09 8.14
CA VAL A 99 -0.17 5.79 7.80
C VAL A 99 -1.68 5.91 7.60
N HIS A 100 -2.21 5.17 6.65
CA HIS A 100 -3.63 5.13 6.32
C HIS A 100 -4.29 3.85 6.84
N SER A 101 -5.48 4.04 7.38
CA SER A 101 -6.44 2.98 7.65
C SER A 101 -7.76 3.27 6.94
N TYR A 102 -8.56 2.25 6.67
CA TYR A 102 -9.76 2.40 5.88
C TYR A 102 -10.96 1.78 6.58
N LEU A 103 -12.14 2.35 6.33
CA LEU A 103 -13.41 1.78 6.74
C LEU A 103 -14.28 1.58 5.50
N VAL A 104 -14.88 0.40 5.37
CA VAL A 104 -15.76 0.05 4.23
C VAL A 104 -17.10 -0.42 4.76
N TRP A 105 -18.18 0.05 4.12
CA TRP A 105 -19.57 -0.34 4.40
C TRP A 105 -20.39 -0.37 3.11
N ASP A 106 -21.49 -1.12 3.11
CA ASP A 106 -22.42 -1.12 1.99
C ASP A 106 -23.26 0.18 1.99
N PRO A 107 -23.05 1.11 1.05
CA PRO A 107 -23.80 2.36 1.00
C PRO A 107 -25.28 2.16 0.66
N ASN A 108 -25.61 1.08 -0.06
CA ASN A 108 -26.97 0.78 -0.53
C ASN A 108 -27.83 0.06 0.51
N ARG A 109 -27.24 -0.39 1.62
CA ARG A 109 -27.98 -1.07 2.66
C ARG A 109 -28.85 -0.11 3.44
N SER A 110 -30.16 -0.36 3.45
CA SER A 110 -31.13 0.35 4.28
C SER A 110 -31.20 -0.26 5.68
N GLY A 111 -31.37 0.56 6.73
CA GLY A 111 -31.53 0.10 8.11
C GLY A 111 -30.91 1.04 9.13
N ARG A 112 -31.25 0.81 10.42
CA ARG A 112 -30.75 1.67 11.52
C ARG A 112 -29.27 1.47 11.83
N ARG A 113 -28.70 0.30 11.52
CA ARG A 113 -27.27 0.00 11.66
C ARG A 113 -26.79 -0.71 10.41
N LYS A 114 -25.73 -0.17 9.81
CA LYS A 114 -25.04 -0.78 8.67
C LYS A 114 -23.80 -1.51 9.17
N GLU A 115 -23.55 -2.68 8.65
CA GLU A 115 -22.30 -3.40 8.91
C GLU A 115 -21.14 -2.70 8.21
N ALA A 116 -19.99 -2.66 8.88
CA ALA A 116 -18.76 -2.10 8.35
C ALA A 116 -17.59 -3.02 8.68
N VAL A 117 -16.51 -2.86 7.93
CA VAL A 117 -15.21 -3.48 8.19
C VAL A 117 -14.11 -2.43 8.12
N ALA A 118 -13.12 -2.56 9.00
CA ALA A 118 -11.92 -1.75 8.98
C ALA A 118 -10.77 -2.54 8.34
N PHE A 119 -9.84 -1.80 7.74
CA PHE A 119 -8.57 -2.32 7.24
C PHE A 119 -7.46 -1.50 7.87
N ASP A 120 -6.63 -2.18 8.66
CA ASP A 120 -5.63 -1.61 9.55
C ASP A 120 -6.23 -0.64 10.59
N THR A 121 -5.41 -0.12 11.47
CA THR A 121 -5.87 0.73 12.57
C THR A 121 -5.25 2.12 12.54
N GLY A 122 -4.11 2.27 11.88
CA GLY A 122 -3.25 3.42 12.05
C GLY A 122 -2.69 3.49 13.48
N SER A 123 -2.11 4.63 13.82
CA SER A 123 -1.54 4.90 15.12
C SER A 123 -2.58 5.44 16.15
N ASP A 124 -3.73 5.94 15.66
CA ASP A 124 -4.84 6.46 16.47
C ASP A 124 -6.18 6.26 15.73
N ALA A 125 -7.01 5.37 16.23
CA ALA A 125 -8.32 5.07 15.67
C ALA A 125 -9.44 6.01 16.15
N SER A 126 -9.13 7.11 16.85
CA SER A 126 -10.14 8.01 17.42
C SER A 126 -11.12 8.55 16.39
N GLU A 127 -10.61 8.97 15.23
CA GLU A 127 -11.44 9.49 14.14
C GLU A 127 -12.31 8.40 13.52
N MET A 128 -11.74 7.21 13.28
CA MET A 128 -12.49 6.04 12.80
C MET A 128 -13.62 5.64 13.77
N LEU A 129 -13.33 5.57 15.08
CA LEU A 129 -14.33 5.23 16.09
C LEU A 129 -15.45 6.30 16.17
N SER A 130 -15.10 7.57 16.04
CA SER A 130 -16.07 8.68 15.98
C SER A 130 -16.93 8.61 14.71
N PHE A 131 -16.33 8.24 13.58
CA PHE A 131 -17.03 8.05 12.32
C PHE A 131 -18.04 6.90 12.40
N LEU A 132 -17.66 5.75 12.99
CA LEU A 132 -18.57 4.62 13.20
C LEU A 132 -19.84 5.05 13.97
N VAL A 133 -19.67 5.84 15.04
CA VAL A 133 -20.79 6.32 15.86
C VAL A 133 -21.66 7.29 15.07
N SER A 134 -21.08 8.30 14.43
CA SER A 134 -21.82 9.36 13.72
C SER A 134 -22.60 8.84 12.50
N HIS A 135 -22.09 7.79 11.85
CA HIS A 135 -22.73 7.15 10.69
C HIS A 135 -23.55 5.92 11.03
N HIS A 136 -23.73 5.59 12.33
CA HIS A 136 -24.46 4.43 12.81
C HIS A 136 -23.96 3.11 12.20
N LEU A 137 -22.63 2.98 12.08
CA LEU A 137 -21.98 1.78 11.55
C LEU A 137 -21.66 0.81 12.70
N ASN A 138 -21.83 -0.48 12.45
CA ASN A 138 -21.43 -1.56 13.34
C ASN A 138 -20.22 -2.26 12.76
N LEU A 139 -19.08 -2.19 13.45
CA LEU A 139 -17.85 -2.81 12.98
C LEU A 139 -17.89 -4.31 13.25
N GLU A 140 -17.86 -5.12 12.19
CA GLU A 140 -17.88 -6.58 12.28
C GLU A 140 -16.46 -7.16 12.32
N TYR A 141 -15.58 -6.63 11.46
CA TYR A 141 -14.22 -7.11 11.31
C TYR A 141 -13.22 -5.96 11.26
N VAL A 142 -12.02 -6.23 11.78
CA VAL A 142 -10.80 -5.49 11.47
C VAL A 142 -9.89 -6.44 10.69
N PHE A 143 -9.67 -6.17 9.43
CA PHE A 143 -8.72 -6.89 8.60
C PHE A 143 -7.38 -6.19 8.66
N LEU A 144 -6.31 -6.94 8.92
CA LEU A 144 -4.95 -6.42 8.86
C LEU A 144 -4.34 -6.75 7.50
N THR A 145 -3.77 -5.73 6.84
CA THR A 145 -3.01 -5.94 5.61
C THR A 145 -1.70 -6.66 5.92
N HIS A 146 -1.08 -6.34 7.04
CA HIS A 146 0.11 -7.00 7.62
C HIS A 146 0.32 -6.56 9.07
N GLY A 147 1.34 -7.08 9.75
CA GLY A 147 1.55 -6.92 11.19
C GLY A 147 2.55 -5.83 11.61
N HIS A 148 2.92 -4.87 10.75
CA HIS A 148 3.79 -3.76 11.17
C HIS A 148 3.11 -2.83 12.15
N GLY A 149 3.90 -2.25 13.07
CA GLY A 149 3.38 -1.51 14.23
C GLY A 149 2.45 -0.36 13.89
N ASP A 150 2.74 0.39 12.86
CA ASP A 150 1.92 1.51 12.37
C ASP A 150 0.54 1.10 11.83
N HIS A 151 0.41 -0.16 11.36
CA HIS A 151 -0.87 -0.71 10.89
C HIS A 151 -1.74 -1.32 11.99
N VAL A 152 -1.13 -1.73 13.10
CA VAL A 152 -1.83 -2.48 14.16
C VAL A 152 -1.84 -1.79 15.53
N PHE A 153 -1.28 -0.59 15.63
CA PHE A 153 -1.00 0.05 16.93
C PHE A 153 -2.22 0.22 17.81
N ASP A 154 -3.35 0.61 17.27
CA ASP A 154 -4.57 0.89 18.03
C ASP A 154 -5.61 -0.26 17.96
N LEU A 155 -5.18 -1.47 17.57
CA LEU A 155 -6.04 -2.63 17.38
C LEU A 155 -6.80 -3.01 18.65
N ASP A 156 -6.11 -3.11 19.78
CA ASP A 156 -6.71 -3.52 21.05
C ASP A 156 -7.83 -2.56 21.44
N ARG A 157 -7.64 -1.25 21.25
CA ARG A 157 -8.65 -0.23 21.56
C ARG A 157 -9.87 -0.36 20.63
N ILE A 158 -9.68 -0.60 19.34
CA ILE A 158 -10.79 -0.83 18.42
C ILE A 158 -11.60 -2.05 18.87
N ILE A 159 -10.94 -3.18 19.13
CA ILE A 159 -11.58 -4.42 19.58
C ILE A 159 -12.32 -4.20 20.90
N GLU A 160 -11.69 -3.52 21.87
CA GLU A 160 -12.34 -3.21 23.16
C GLU A 160 -13.63 -2.42 22.98
N LYS A 161 -13.62 -1.39 22.12
CA LYS A 161 -14.75 -0.48 21.92
C LYS A 161 -15.87 -1.06 21.04
N THR A 162 -15.52 -1.84 20.04
CA THR A 162 -16.49 -2.31 19.03
C THR A 162 -16.89 -3.77 19.18
N LYS A 163 -16.07 -4.59 19.83
CA LYS A 163 -16.17 -6.06 19.90
C LYS A 163 -16.03 -6.74 18.53
N ALA A 164 -15.45 -6.05 17.56
CA ALA A 164 -15.15 -6.61 16.23
C ALA A 164 -14.14 -7.75 16.35
N SER A 165 -14.18 -8.68 15.40
CA SER A 165 -13.17 -9.73 15.27
C SER A 165 -12.01 -9.23 14.41
N ALA A 166 -10.75 -9.40 14.87
CA ALA A 166 -9.58 -9.09 14.07
C ALA A 166 -9.11 -10.32 13.28
N LEU A 167 -8.76 -10.11 11.99
CA LEU A 167 -8.35 -11.17 11.08
C LEU A 167 -7.12 -10.74 10.25
N GLN A 168 -6.19 -11.69 10.01
CA GLN A 168 -5.03 -11.48 9.14
C GLN A 168 -4.65 -12.76 8.38
N GLY A 169 -3.76 -12.61 7.38
CA GLY A 169 -3.18 -13.73 6.65
C GLY A 169 -2.36 -14.67 7.54
N ASP A 170 -2.45 -15.97 7.29
CA ASP A 170 -1.90 -17.06 8.13
C ASP A 170 -0.38 -17.21 8.11
N ARG A 171 0.33 -16.38 7.33
CA ARG A 171 1.81 -16.41 7.28
C ARG A 171 2.49 -15.50 8.33
N GLU A 172 1.69 -14.77 9.10
CA GLU A 172 2.14 -13.85 10.14
C GLU A 172 1.18 -13.92 11.32
N GLU A 173 1.68 -13.75 12.54
CA GLU A 173 0.87 -13.83 13.74
C GLU A 173 0.94 -12.51 14.52
N THR A 174 -0.22 -11.88 14.68
CA THR A 174 -0.41 -10.77 15.62
C THR A 174 -1.20 -11.28 16.83
N PRO A 175 -0.78 -11.01 18.06
CA PRO A 175 -1.49 -11.50 19.25
C PRO A 175 -2.98 -11.12 19.24
N GLY A 176 -3.86 -12.08 19.53
CA GLY A 176 -5.30 -11.86 19.60
C GLY A 176 -6.03 -11.80 18.23
N VAL A 177 -5.33 -11.96 17.13
CA VAL A 177 -5.87 -11.92 15.77
C VAL A 177 -6.14 -13.32 15.24
N GLN A 178 -7.29 -13.51 14.59
CA GLN A 178 -7.64 -14.78 13.93
C GLN A 178 -6.96 -14.87 12.58
N LEU A 179 -6.45 -16.05 12.26
CA LEU A 179 -5.73 -16.30 11.01
C LEU A 179 -6.65 -16.87 9.94
N PHE A 180 -6.40 -16.47 8.68
CA PHE A 180 -7.04 -17.08 7.53
C PHE A 180 -6.03 -17.25 6.38
N THR A 181 -6.24 -18.28 5.57
CA THR A 181 -5.47 -18.47 4.32
C THR A 181 -6.04 -17.53 3.25
N PRO A 182 -5.22 -16.66 2.60
CA PRO A 182 -5.65 -15.83 1.47
C PRO A 182 -6.28 -16.66 0.34
N GLY A 183 -7.12 -16.02 -0.49
CA GLY A 183 -7.98 -16.68 -1.48
C GLY A 183 -9.43 -16.86 -0.99
N LYS A 184 -9.74 -16.43 0.24
CA LYS A 184 -11.12 -16.40 0.75
C LYS A 184 -11.85 -15.14 0.30
N THR A 185 -13.18 -15.25 0.26
CA THR A 185 -14.09 -14.12 0.06
C THR A 185 -14.96 -13.94 1.29
N PHE A 186 -14.97 -12.73 1.83
CA PHE A 186 -15.89 -12.28 2.88
C PHE A 186 -16.98 -11.43 2.29
N ARG A 187 -18.09 -11.25 3.02
CA ARG A 187 -19.23 -10.44 2.56
C ARG A 187 -19.70 -9.49 3.66
N ILE A 188 -19.97 -8.25 3.27
CA ILE A 188 -20.56 -7.22 4.12
C ILE A 188 -21.69 -6.56 3.34
N GLY A 189 -22.93 -6.83 3.76
CA GLY A 189 -24.09 -6.43 2.96
C GLY A 189 -24.04 -7.07 1.57
N SER A 190 -24.05 -6.25 0.52
CA SER A 190 -23.92 -6.66 -0.88
C SER A 190 -22.47 -6.68 -1.37
N LEU A 191 -21.50 -6.20 -0.57
CA LEU A 191 -20.12 -6.13 -0.96
C LEU A 191 -19.42 -7.48 -0.80
N GLU A 192 -18.52 -7.79 -1.74
CA GLU A 192 -17.61 -8.91 -1.69
C GLU A 192 -16.19 -8.41 -1.43
N ILE A 193 -15.48 -9.04 -0.49
CA ILE A 193 -14.10 -8.74 -0.12
C ILE A 193 -13.26 -9.98 -0.41
N GLU A 194 -12.58 -9.98 -1.55
CA GLU A 194 -11.68 -11.06 -1.97
C GLU A 194 -10.29 -10.81 -1.40
N THR A 195 -9.67 -11.82 -0.81
CA THR A 195 -8.34 -11.72 -0.21
C THR A 195 -7.30 -12.32 -1.12
N ARG A 196 -6.19 -11.59 -1.35
CA ARG A 196 -5.08 -11.97 -2.22
C ARG A 196 -3.76 -11.91 -1.46
N SER A 197 -2.90 -12.91 -1.65
CA SER A 197 -1.58 -12.93 -1.00
C SER A 197 -0.63 -11.98 -1.71
N THR A 198 -0.22 -10.91 -1.04
CA THR A 198 0.75 -9.91 -1.54
C THR A 198 1.95 -9.80 -0.61
N TRP A 199 2.51 -10.98 -0.27
CA TRP A 199 3.68 -11.06 0.61
C TRP A 199 4.96 -10.58 -0.09
N GLY A 200 5.96 -10.24 0.72
CA GLY A 200 7.28 -9.81 0.25
C GLY A 200 7.78 -8.60 1.03
N HIS A 201 6.94 -7.59 1.25
CA HIS A 201 7.17 -6.54 2.23
C HIS A 201 7.05 -7.11 3.65
N ALA A 202 5.96 -7.75 3.96
CA ALA A 202 5.72 -8.54 5.17
C ALA A 202 5.42 -10.00 4.82
N LYS A 203 5.59 -10.92 5.78
CA LYS A 203 5.33 -12.36 5.55
C LYS A 203 3.86 -12.63 5.28
N GLY A 204 2.98 -11.99 6.03
CA GLY A 204 1.53 -12.16 5.98
C GLY A 204 0.81 -11.13 5.11
N GLY A 205 1.52 -10.43 4.21
CA GLY A 205 0.93 -9.39 3.38
C GLY A 205 -0.30 -9.85 2.59
N VAL A 206 -1.42 -9.12 2.76
CA VAL A 206 -2.70 -9.41 2.10
C VAL A 206 -3.27 -8.14 1.48
N THR A 207 -3.66 -8.24 0.22
CA THR A 207 -4.51 -7.26 -0.46
C THR A 207 -5.96 -7.67 -0.38
N TYR A 208 -6.84 -6.72 -0.09
CA TYR A 208 -8.28 -6.91 -0.02
C TYR A 208 -8.95 -6.21 -1.20
N LEU A 209 -9.51 -6.99 -2.14
CA LEU A 209 -10.23 -6.48 -3.30
C LEU A 209 -11.73 -6.39 -2.97
N ILE A 210 -12.24 -5.18 -2.88
CA ILE A 210 -13.65 -4.87 -2.61
C ILE A 210 -14.39 -4.71 -3.94
N LYS A 211 -15.44 -5.50 -4.12
CA LYS A 211 -16.37 -5.47 -5.26
C LYS A 211 -17.76 -5.08 -4.79
N GLY A 212 -18.54 -4.42 -5.65
CA GLY A 212 -19.90 -3.96 -5.35
C GLY A 212 -20.01 -2.48 -5.00
N LEU A 213 -18.89 -1.75 -4.87
CA LEU A 213 -18.86 -0.28 -4.88
C LEU A 213 -18.96 0.25 -6.33
N GLU A 214 -19.00 1.57 -6.50
CA GLU A 214 -19.04 2.22 -7.83
C GLU A 214 -17.95 1.70 -8.78
N LYS A 215 -16.77 1.41 -8.24
CA LYS A 215 -15.64 0.78 -8.92
C LYS A 215 -14.93 -0.19 -7.97
N PRO A 216 -14.16 -1.17 -8.49
CA PRO A 216 -13.37 -2.03 -7.63
C PRO A 216 -12.34 -1.22 -6.82
N VAL A 217 -12.13 -1.60 -5.56
CA VAL A 217 -11.17 -0.98 -4.66
C VAL A 217 -10.25 -2.05 -4.10
N ALA A 218 -8.94 -1.87 -4.22
CA ALA A 218 -7.93 -2.72 -3.63
C ALA A 218 -7.25 -2.00 -2.46
N ILE A 219 -7.44 -2.50 -1.25
CA ILE A 219 -6.70 -2.04 -0.06
C ILE A 219 -5.47 -2.93 0.05
N VAL A 220 -4.30 -2.33 -0.14
CA VAL A 220 -3.08 -3.05 -0.45
C VAL A 220 -2.01 -3.00 0.67
N GLY A 221 -2.25 -2.18 1.72
CA GLY A 221 -1.21 -1.91 2.71
C GLY A 221 0.07 -1.45 2.05
N ASP A 222 1.19 -2.06 2.43
CA ASP A 222 2.51 -1.71 1.94
C ASP A 222 3.00 -2.57 0.77
N ALA A 223 2.08 -3.22 0.06
CA ALA A 223 2.47 -3.97 -1.14
C ALA A 223 2.93 -3.02 -2.25
N ILE A 224 2.16 -1.99 -2.56
CA ILE A 224 2.44 -1.00 -3.62
C ILE A 224 2.00 0.40 -3.18
N PHE A 225 2.77 1.41 -3.58
CA PHE A 225 2.49 2.84 -3.39
C PHE A 225 2.42 3.55 -4.74
N ALA A 226 1.91 4.77 -4.75
CA ALA A 226 1.94 5.61 -5.95
C ALA A 226 3.40 5.87 -6.39
N GLY A 227 3.78 5.34 -7.55
CA GLY A 227 5.12 5.45 -8.12
C GLY A 227 6.21 4.63 -7.41
N SER A 228 5.83 3.73 -6.49
CA SER A 228 6.78 2.91 -5.74
C SER A 228 6.13 1.61 -5.24
N MET A 229 6.80 0.91 -4.35
CA MET A 229 6.27 -0.24 -3.60
C MET A 229 6.91 -0.31 -2.22
N GLY A 230 6.31 -1.05 -1.30
CA GLY A 230 6.91 -1.37 0.00
C GLY A 230 8.30 -2.00 -0.14
N GLY A 231 9.18 -1.75 0.80
CA GLY A 231 10.51 -2.35 0.79
C GLY A 231 10.42 -3.88 0.83
N GLY A 232 11.18 -4.56 -0.02
CA GLY A 232 11.24 -6.03 -0.05
C GLY A 232 12.02 -6.62 1.13
N ILE A 233 11.54 -6.37 2.35
CA ILE A 233 12.23 -6.74 3.60
C ILE A 233 12.29 -8.26 3.75
N VAL A 234 11.21 -8.95 3.40
CA VAL A 234 11.13 -10.42 3.46
C VAL A 234 11.62 -11.02 2.15
N SER A 235 11.14 -10.50 1.01
CA SER A 235 11.54 -10.96 -0.32
C SER A 235 11.25 -9.90 -1.38
N TYR A 236 12.30 -9.31 -1.93
CA TYR A 236 12.16 -8.33 -3.02
C TYR A 236 11.55 -8.95 -4.28
N ALA A 237 11.98 -10.16 -4.63
CA ALA A 237 11.45 -10.89 -5.79
C ALA A 237 9.94 -11.16 -5.63
N ALA A 238 9.52 -11.59 -4.43
CA ALA A 238 8.11 -11.82 -4.15
C ALA A 238 7.29 -10.52 -4.21
N CYS A 239 7.81 -9.37 -3.72
CA CYS A 239 7.14 -8.08 -3.89
C CYS A 239 6.85 -7.79 -5.37
N LEU A 240 7.86 -7.97 -6.24
CA LEU A 240 7.70 -7.73 -7.67
C LEU A 240 6.69 -8.70 -8.32
N GLU A 241 6.77 -9.98 -7.99
CA GLU A 241 5.91 -11.02 -8.53
C GLU A 241 4.45 -10.83 -8.09
N THR A 242 4.21 -10.78 -6.77
CA THR A 242 2.85 -10.70 -6.23
C THR A 242 2.16 -9.37 -6.58
N ASN A 243 2.88 -8.25 -6.65
CA ASN A 243 2.30 -7.00 -7.13
C ASN A 243 1.85 -7.09 -8.59
N ARG A 244 2.63 -7.72 -9.48
CA ARG A 244 2.23 -7.92 -10.88
C ARG A 244 1.02 -8.82 -11.01
N GLU A 245 1.02 -9.95 -10.30
CA GLU A 245 0.01 -10.99 -10.45
C GLU A 245 -1.29 -10.65 -9.72
N GLU A 246 -1.22 -10.09 -8.52
CA GLU A 246 -2.38 -9.94 -7.64
C GLU A 246 -2.98 -8.53 -7.64
N ILE A 247 -2.20 -7.49 -7.98
CA ILE A 247 -2.66 -6.09 -7.97
C ILE A 247 -2.69 -5.50 -9.37
N LEU A 248 -1.57 -5.52 -10.09
CA LEU A 248 -1.46 -4.83 -11.39
C LEU A 248 -2.17 -5.57 -12.53
N SER A 249 -2.58 -6.81 -12.32
CA SER A 249 -3.44 -7.59 -13.22
C SER A 249 -4.95 -7.26 -13.08
N LEU A 250 -5.33 -6.48 -12.06
CA LEU A 250 -6.72 -6.05 -11.85
C LEU A 250 -7.17 -5.08 -12.95
N PRO A 251 -8.51 -4.88 -13.11
CA PRO A 251 -9.03 -3.90 -14.06
C PRO A 251 -8.38 -2.52 -13.89
N PRO A 252 -8.07 -1.81 -15.00
CA PRO A 252 -7.32 -0.55 -14.96
C PRO A 252 -7.93 0.54 -14.08
N GLU A 253 -9.27 0.56 -13.95
CA GLU A 253 -10.04 1.50 -13.14
C GLU A 253 -10.01 1.18 -11.64
N THR A 254 -9.47 0.02 -11.23
CA THR A 254 -9.40 -0.39 -9.82
C THR A 254 -8.62 0.67 -9.03
N LEU A 255 -9.28 1.20 -8.00
CA LEU A 255 -8.67 2.13 -7.08
C LEU A 255 -7.71 1.37 -6.16
N ILE A 256 -6.49 1.85 -6.04
CA ILE A 256 -5.49 1.34 -5.10
C ILE A 256 -5.45 2.25 -3.88
N CYS A 257 -5.67 1.66 -2.72
CA CYS A 257 -5.66 2.28 -1.39
C CYS A 257 -4.44 1.77 -0.61
N PRO A 258 -3.30 2.47 -0.65
CA PRO A 258 -2.06 2.04 0.00
C PRO A 258 -2.04 2.36 1.50
N GLY A 259 -1.08 1.79 2.23
CA GLY A 259 -0.80 2.13 3.62
C GLY A 259 -0.18 3.52 3.78
N HIS A 260 0.55 4.00 2.77
CA HIS A 260 1.24 5.28 2.78
C HIS A 260 1.13 6.01 1.44
N GLY A 261 1.26 7.34 1.48
CA GLY A 261 1.22 8.18 0.30
C GLY A 261 -0.19 8.31 -0.32
N PRO A 262 -0.33 8.87 -1.53
CA PRO A 262 -1.62 9.14 -2.12
C PRO A 262 -2.29 7.89 -2.70
N LEU A 263 -3.62 7.94 -2.80
CA LEU A 263 -4.39 6.99 -3.58
C LEU A 263 -3.92 6.98 -5.04
N THR A 264 -3.99 5.82 -5.68
CA THR A 264 -3.65 5.66 -7.09
C THR A 264 -4.61 4.69 -7.78
N THR A 265 -4.33 4.28 -8.99
CA THR A 265 -5.09 3.26 -9.73
C THR A 265 -4.17 2.26 -10.40
N VAL A 266 -4.69 1.09 -10.73
CA VAL A 266 -3.96 0.08 -11.49
C VAL A 266 -3.44 0.65 -12.82
N ALA A 267 -4.24 1.47 -13.52
CA ALA A 267 -3.81 2.12 -14.76
C ALA A 267 -2.60 3.03 -14.56
N LEU A 268 -2.62 3.86 -13.50
CA LEU A 268 -1.52 4.79 -13.22
C LEU A 268 -0.24 4.05 -12.85
N GLU A 269 -0.34 3.02 -12.01
CA GLU A 269 0.85 2.27 -11.60
C GLU A 269 1.42 1.42 -12.76
N ASN A 270 0.58 0.82 -13.60
CA ASN A 270 1.03 0.17 -14.82
C ASN A 270 1.73 1.13 -15.80
N LEU A 271 1.40 2.42 -15.78
CA LEU A 271 1.99 3.42 -16.67
C LEU A 271 3.22 4.12 -16.08
N HIS A 272 3.25 4.36 -14.77
CA HIS A 272 4.22 5.28 -14.16
C HIS A 272 5.12 4.66 -13.10
N ASN A 273 4.78 3.51 -12.52
CA ASN A 273 5.60 2.92 -11.46
C ASN A 273 6.93 2.39 -12.02
N PRO A 274 8.10 2.84 -11.50
CA PRO A 274 9.40 2.43 -12.03
C PRO A 274 9.73 0.94 -11.89
N PHE A 275 9.10 0.24 -10.94
CA PHE A 275 9.35 -1.18 -10.66
C PHE A 275 8.65 -2.13 -11.64
N PHE A 276 7.66 -1.66 -12.40
CA PHE A 276 6.77 -2.47 -13.23
C PHE A 276 6.65 -1.92 -14.66
#